data_4d3fadf9aaef29b3f50d124f1709be6f
#
_entry.id   4d3fadf9aaef29b3f50d124f1709be6f
#
_cell.length_a   1.000
_cell.length_b   1.000
_cell.length_c   1.000
_cell.angle_alpha   90.00
_cell.angle_beta   90.00
_cell.angle_gamma   90.00
#
_symmetry.space_group_name_H-M   'P 1'
#
loop_
_entity.id
_entity.type
_entity.pdbx_description
1 polymer ?
#
loop_
_entity_poly.entity_id
_entity_poly.type
_entity_poly.pdbx_seq_one_letter_code
_entity_poly.pdbx_strand_id
1 'polypeptide(L)'
;FQALMAHEDDNVVSLCEARLKVKSTTERTRAQRFLDISERGRLPVPLHYYGAITGRWAAAKGSAINMQNLKRGSFLRKAIMAPEGHVIVVADLSQIEPRVLAWLSDYEELLD
;
A
#
# COMPACT_ATOMS: atom_id res chain seq x y z
N PHE A 1 20.22 1.77 -10.16
CA PHE A 1 20.76 3.09 -9.80
C PHE A 1 21.82 2.99 -8.70
N GLN A 2 21.61 2.20 -7.62
CA GLN A 2 22.62 2.04 -6.57
C GLN A 2 23.96 1.49 -7.11
N ALA A 3 23.93 0.52 -8.03
CA ALA A 3 25.13 -0.01 -8.66
C ALA A 3 25.88 1.01 -9.55
N LEU A 4 25.17 2.03 -10.05
CA LEU A 4 25.75 3.10 -10.88
C LEU A 4 26.34 4.26 -10.07
N MET A 5 26.23 4.24 -8.74
CA MET A 5 26.85 5.24 -7.86
C MET A 5 28.38 5.12 -7.81
N ALA A 6 28.93 3.99 -8.24
CA ALA A 6 30.37 3.76 -8.39
C ALA A 6 30.87 3.92 -9.83
N HIS A 7 30.12 4.60 -10.69
CA HIS A 7 30.50 4.84 -12.08
C HIS A 7 31.60 5.91 -12.15
N GLU A 8 32.50 5.76 -13.13
CA GLU A 8 33.63 6.69 -13.31
C GLU A 8 33.23 8.10 -13.82
N ASP A 9 32.03 8.22 -14.42
CA ASP A 9 31.50 9.49 -14.92
C ASP A 9 30.67 10.19 -13.85
N ASP A 10 31.12 11.35 -13.39
CA ASP A 10 30.47 12.19 -12.40
C ASP A 10 29.03 12.62 -12.77
N ASN A 11 28.76 12.77 -14.08
CA ASN A 11 27.40 13.10 -14.53
C ASN A 11 26.44 11.93 -14.30
N VAL A 12 26.91 10.69 -14.49
CA VAL A 12 26.13 9.49 -14.22
C VAL A 12 25.85 9.37 -12.73
N VAL A 13 26.86 9.59 -11.89
CA VAL A 13 26.71 9.57 -10.42
C VAL A 13 25.72 10.64 -9.98
N SER A 14 25.87 11.88 -10.42
CA SER A 14 25.00 13.00 -10.09
C SER A 14 23.54 12.74 -10.51
N LEU A 15 23.31 12.17 -11.69
CA LEU A 15 21.98 11.79 -12.17
C LEU A 15 21.36 10.68 -11.31
N CYS A 16 22.16 9.70 -10.92
CA CYS A 16 21.71 8.60 -10.06
C CYS A 16 21.36 9.11 -8.66
N GLU A 17 22.16 10.00 -8.08
CA GLU A 17 21.85 10.66 -6.81
C GLU A 17 20.56 11.45 -6.88
N ALA A 18 20.39 12.30 -7.89
CA ALA A 18 19.18 13.08 -8.09
C ALA A 18 17.95 12.16 -8.18
N ARG A 19 18.05 11.06 -8.92
CA ARG A 19 16.99 10.06 -9.08
C ARG A 19 16.66 9.34 -7.78
N LEU A 20 17.64 8.98 -6.97
CA LEU A 20 17.44 8.35 -5.68
C LEU A 20 16.80 9.31 -4.68
N LYS A 21 17.19 10.58 -4.67
CA LYS A 21 16.58 11.63 -3.85
C LYS A 21 15.11 11.88 -4.23
N VAL A 22 14.77 11.90 -5.52
CA VAL A 22 13.39 12.11 -6.01
C VAL A 22 12.48 10.92 -5.70
N LYS A 23 13.01 9.70 -5.58
CA LYS A 23 12.22 8.50 -5.28
C LYS A 23 11.44 8.57 -3.95
N SER A 24 11.84 9.46 -3.04
CA SER A 24 11.20 9.61 -1.72
C SER A 24 9.94 10.49 -1.72
N THR A 25 9.61 11.17 -2.83
CA THR A 25 8.48 12.13 -2.86
C THR A 25 7.11 11.49 -2.67
N THR A 26 6.95 10.22 -3.02
CA THR A 26 5.66 9.52 -2.89
C THR A 26 5.19 9.42 -1.43
N GLU A 27 6.08 9.12 -0.50
CA GLU A 27 5.73 9.04 0.92
C GLU A 27 5.42 10.41 1.50
N ARG A 28 6.19 11.43 1.13
CA ARG A 28 5.94 12.82 1.53
C ARG A 28 4.58 13.33 1.03
N THR A 29 4.27 13.08 -0.25
CA THR A 29 2.98 13.46 -0.84
C THR A 29 1.81 12.74 -0.14
N ARG A 30 1.99 11.46 0.20
CA ARG A 30 0.99 10.72 0.97
C ARG A 30 0.82 11.28 2.38
N ALA A 31 1.92 11.60 3.07
CA ALA A 31 1.86 12.20 4.40
C ALA A 31 1.10 13.54 4.39
N GLN A 32 1.40 14.40 3.41
CA GLN A 32 0.66 15.65 3.25
C GLN A 32 -0.85 15.41 3.05
N ARG A 33 -1.22 14.45 2.20
CA ARG A 33 -2.62 14.09 1.99
C ARG A 33 -3.30 13.56 3.26
N PHE A 34 -2.58 12.83 4.10
CA PHE A 34 -3.11 12.40 5.40
C PHE A 34 -3.40 13.60 6.30
N LEU A 35 -2.50 14.60 6.35
CA LEU A 35 -2.71 15.83 7.10
C LEU A 35 -3.93 16.58 6.58
N ASP A 36 -4.00 16.81 5.27
CA ASP A 36 -5.13 17.51 4.63
C ASP A 36 -6.48 16.82 4.89
N ILE A 37 -6.49 15.48 4.99
CA ILE A 37 -7.69 14.71 5.31
C ILE A 37 -8.02 14.81 6.80
N SER A 38 -7.02 14.78 7.69
CA SER A 38 -7.24 14.83 9.14
C SER A 38 -7.93 16.13 9.57
N GLU A 39 -7.68 17.23 8.86
CA GLU A 39 -8.37 18.51 9.09
C GLU A 39 -9.85 18.45 8.73
N ARG A 40 -10.26 17.54 7.84
CA ARG A 40 -11.65 17.37 7.38
C ARG A 40 -12.43 16.31 8.15
N GLY A 41 -11.76 15.53 8.98
CA GLY A 41 -12.36 14.48 9.81
C GLY A 41 -11.90 13.07 9.47
N ARG A 42 -12.85 12.15 9.26
CA ARG A 42 -12.54 10.73 9.06
C ARG A 42 -11.88 10.46 7.70
N LEU A 43 -10.94 9.51 7.68
CA LEU A 43 -10.29 9.05 6.45
C LEU A 43 -11.28 8.29 5.55
N PRO A 44 -11.59 8.81 4.35
CA PRO A 44 -12.43 8.10 3.40
C PRO A 44 -11.63 6.97 2.72
N VAL A 45 -12.23 5.79 2.61
CA VAL A 45 -11.65 4.64 1.93
C VAL A 45 -12.57 4.20 0.77
N PRO A 46 -12.67 5.00 -0.31
CA PRO A 46 -13.50 4.64 -1.44
C PRO A 46 -12.88 3.48 -2.21
N LEU A 47 -13.63 2.39 -2.32
CA LEU A 47 -13.23 1.19 -3.04
C LEU A 47 -14.18 0.93 -4.20
N HIS A 48 -13.64 0.40 -5.29
CA HIS A 48 -14.37 -0.05 -6.45
C HIS A 48 -14.39 -1.58 -6.46
N TYR A 49 -15.59 -2.16 -6.49
CA TYR A 49 -15.77 -3.60 -6.59
C TYR A 49 -15.26 -4.09 -7.95
N TYR A 50 -14.52 -5.21 -7.94
CA TYR A 50 -13.91 -5.77 -9.14
C TYR A 50 -13.06 -4.76 -9.92
N GLY A 51 -12.39 -3.84 -9.22
CA GLY A 51 -11.62 -2.76 -9.83
C GLY A 51 -10.24 -3.15 -10.36
N ALA A 52 -9.71 -4.29 -9.91
CA ALA A 52 -8.47 -4.85 -10.41
C ALA A 52 -8.75 -5.93 -11.46
N ILE A 53 -7.80 -6.14 -12.39
CA ILE A 53 -7.90 -7.18 -13.43
C ILE A 53 -8.05 -8.60 -12.86
N THR A 54 -7.57 -8.80 -11.62
CA THR A 54 -7.68 -10.06 -10.87
C THR A 54 -9.01 -10.22 -10.12
N GLY A 55 -9.98 -9.31 -10.33
CA GLY A 55 -11.27 -9.36 -9.64
C GLY A 55 -11.27 -8.83 -8.21
N ARG A 56 -10.15 -8.36 -7.70
CA ARG A 56 -10.05 -7.79 -6.35
C ARG A 56 -10.61 -6.37 -6.28
N TRP A 57 -11.02 -5.96 -5.09
CA TRP A 57 -11.33 -4.56 -4.81
C TRP A 57 -10.12 -3.68 -5.11
N ALA A 58 -10.33 -2.53 -5.71
CA ALA A 58 -9.30 -1.54 -5.96
C ALA A 58 -9.72 -0.17 -5.42
N ALA A 59 -8.74 0.70 -5.18
CA ALA A 59 -9.04 2.08 -4.83
C ALA A 59 -9.81 2.75 -5.97
N ALA A 60 -10.90 3.44 -5.63
CA ALA A 60 -11.70 4.15 -6.62
C ALA A 60 -10.89 5.27 -7.28
N LYS A 61 -11.22 5.59 -8.54
CA LYS A 61 -10.61 6.72 -9.25
C LYS A 61 -10.84 8.01 -8.46
N GLY A 62 -9.81 8.82 -8.30
CA GLY A 62 -9.88 10.05 -7.51
C GLY A 62 -9.71 9.87 -6.00
N SER A 63 -9.47 8.65 -5.50
CA SER A 63 -9.07 8.45 -4.11
C SER A 63 -7.85 9.29 -3.77
N ALA A 64 -7.94 10.09 -2.72
CA ALA A 64 -6.82 10.89 -2.25
C ALA A 64 -5.63 10.01 -1.84
N ILE A 65 -5.91 8.83 -1.27
CA ILE A 65 -4.92 7.86 -0.84
C ILE A 65 -5.39 6.45 -1.23
N ASN A 66 -4.53 5.69 -1.90
CA ASN A 66 -4.75 4.26 -2.07
C ASN A 66 -4.25 3.51 -0.83
N MET A 67 -5.18 3.14 0.04
CA MET A 67 -4.91 2.45 1.30
C MET A 67 -4.30 1.07 1.11
N GLN A 68 -4.63 0.38 0.02
CA GLN A 68 -4.11 -0.96 -0.29
C GLN A 68 -2.60 -0.95 -0.60
N ASN A 69 -2.07 0.20 -1.05
CA ASN A 69 -0.66 0.38 -1.43
C ASN A 69 0.19 0.99 -0.30
N LEU A 70 -0.31 1.07 0.91
CA LEU A 70 0.50 1.49 2.06
C LEU A 70 1.47 0.38 2.44
N LYS A 71 2.76 0.72 2.47
CA LYS A 71 3.82 -0.22 2.82
C LYS A 71 3.58 -0.77 4.23
N ARG A 72 3.72 -2.10 4.39
CA ARG A 72 3.64 -2.76 5.69
C ARG A 72 4.68 -2.16 6.64
N GLY A 73 4.27 -1.80 7.87
CA GLY A 73 5.15 -1.22 8.88
C GLY A 73 5.51 0.25 8.66
N SER A 74 5.00 0.94 7.61
CA SER A 74 5.25 2.36 7.40
C SER A 74 4.61 3.22 8.48
N PHE A 75 5.20 4.38 8.75
CA PHE A 75 4.63 5.39 9.66
C PHE A 75 3.22 5.83 9.25
N LEU A 76 2.96 5.94 7.94
CA LEU A 76 1.65 6.29 7.42
C LEU A 76 0.58 5.27 7.84
N ARG A 77 0.94 3.99 7.87
CA ARG A 77 0.02 2.93 8.31
C ARG A 77 -0.25 3.00 9.81
N LYS A 78 0.75 3.38 10.60
CA LYS A 78 0.62 3.59 12.04
C LYS A 78 -0.20 4.84 12.41
N ALA A 79 -0.28 5.82 11.50
CA ALA A 79 -1.10 7.03 11.69
C ALA A 79 -2.61 6.76 11.56
N ILE A 80 -3.01 5.58 11.07
CA ILE A 80 -4.41 5.18 11.02
C ILE A 80 -4.80 4.67 12.40
N MET A 81 -5.56 5.46 13.14
CA MET A 81 -5.97 5.16 14.49
C MET A 81 -7.51 5.18 14.61
N ALA A 82 -8.03 4.42 15.56
CA ALA A 82 -9.43 4.54 15.93
C ALA A 82 -9.66 5.86 16.68
N PRO A 83 -10.82 6.51 16.50
CA PRO A 83 -11.19 7.63 17.37
C PRO A 83 -11.40 7.17 18.81
N GLU A 84 -11.45 8.13 19.72
CA GLU A 84 -11.69 7.83 21.14
C GLU A 84 -12.93 6.98 21.36
N GLY A 85 -12.83 6.00 22.25
CA GLY A 85 -13.90 5.04 22.53
C GLY A 85 -14.11 3.95 21.47
N HIS A 86 -13.25 3.88 20.45
CA HIS A 86 -13.31 2.87 19.39
C HIS A 86 -12.00 2.09 19.28
N VAL A 87 -12.10 0.90 18.67
CA VAL A 87 -10.93 0.06 18.36
C VAL A 87 -10.96 -0.35 16.89
N ILE A 88 -9.78 -0.57 16.32
CA ILE A 88 -9.66 -1.16 14.99
C ILE A 88 -9.54 -2.68 15.17
N VAL A 89 -10.48 -3.42 14.62
CA VAL A 89 -10.42 -4.87 14.54
C VAL A 89 -9.90 -5.26 13.18
N VAL A 90 -8.86 -6.10 13.14
CA VAL A 90 -8.28 -6.61 11.89
C VAL A 90 -8.46 -8.12 11.88
N ALA A 91 -9.11 -8.61 10.84
CA ALA A 91 -9.26 -10.04 10.58
C ALA A 91 -8.85 -10.33 9.14
N ASP A 92 -8.07 -11.37 8.96
CA ASP A 92 -7.60 -11.83 7.65
C ASP A 92 -7.66 -13.35 7.61
N LEU A 93 -8.19 -13.88 6.51
CA LEU A 93 -8.23 -15.32 6.28
C LEU A 93 -6.90 -15.77 5.70
N SER A 94 -6.13 -16.50 6.51
CA SER A 94 -4.83 -17.02 6.09
C SER A 94 -4.97 -17.90 4.87
N GLN A 95 -4.21 -17.59 3.82
CA GLN A 95 -4.08 -18.40 2.62
C GLN A 95 -5.41 -18.77 1.95
N ILE A 96 -6.40 -17.86 1.95
CA ILE A 96 -7.74 -18.15 1.43
C ILE A 96 -7.72 -18.59 -0.05
N GLU A 97 -6.83 -18.02 -0.87
CA GLU A 97 -6.75 -18.36 -2.30
C GLU A 97 -6.29 -19.81 -2.53
N PRO A 98 -5.17 -20.30 -1.93
CA PRO A 98 -4.81 -21.71 -1.96
C PRO A 98 -5.89 -22.65 -1.39
N ARG A 99 -6.55 -22.26 -0.30
CA ARG A 99 -7.62 -23.06 0.30
C ARG A 99 -8.83 -23.21 -0.63
N VAL A 100 -9.25 -22.12 -1.26
CA VAL A 100 -10.34 -22.19 -2.26
C VAL A 100 -9.94 -23.05 -3.46
N LEU A 101 -8.69 -22.96 -3.92
CA LEU A 101 -8.18 -23.79 -5.00
C LEU A 101 -8.17 -25.27 -4.60
N ALA A 102 -7.71 -25.59 -3.39
CA ALA A 102 -7.72 -26.94 -2.85
C ALA A 102 -9.15 -27.52 -2.78
N TRP A 103 -10.08 -26.72 -2.28
CA TRP A 103 -11.49 -27.09 -2.23
C TRP A 103 -12.08 -27.36 -3.62
N LEU A 104 -11.77 -26.51 -4.62
CA LEU A 104 -12.22 -26.69 -6.02
C LEU A 104 -11.60 -27.90 -6.72
N SER A 105 -10.43 -28.35 -6.27
CA SER A 105 -9.70 -29.49 -6.83
C SER A 105 -9.83 -30.78 -6.00
N ASP A 106 -10.70 -30.79 -4.98
CA ASP A 106 -10.87 -31.90 -4.02
C ASP A 106 -9.53 -32.35 -3.37
N TYR A 107 -8.62 -31.37 -3.11
CA TYR A 107 -7.34 -31.64 -2.47
C TYR A 107 -7.42 -31.38 -0.96
N GLU A 108 -7.79 -32.42 -0.20
CA GLU A 108 -8.10 -32.29 1.24
C GLU A 108 -6.89 -31.95 2.11
N GLU A 109 -5.68 -32.41 1.75
CA GLU A 109 -4.45 -32.19 2.55
C GLU A 109 -4.11 -30.70 2.79
N LEU A 110 -4.63 -29.80 1.98
CA LEU A 110 -4.39 -28.36 2.08
C LEU A 110 -5.53 -27.61 2.78
N LEU A 111 -6.61 -28.30 3.12
CA LEU A 111 -7.78 -27.71 3.79
C LEU A 111 -7.67 -27.73 5.31
N ASP A 112 -6.83 -28.61 5.86
CA ASP A 112 -6.49 -28.72 7.27
C ASP A 112 -5.39 -27.71 7.65
#